data_a09727c152cc799dc8661370d4806365
#
_entry.id   a09727c152cc799dc8661370d4806365
#
_cell.length_a   1.000
_cell.length_b   1.000
_cell.length_c   1.000
_cell.angle_alpha   90.00
_cell.angle_beta   90.00
_cell.angle_gamma   90.00
#
_symmetry.space_group_name_H-M   'P 1'
#
loop_
_entity.id
_entity.type
_entity.pdbx_description
1 polymer ?
#
loop_
_entity_poly.entity_id
_entity_poly.type
_entity_poly.pdbx_seq_one_letter_code
_entity_poly.pdbx_strand_id
1 'polypeptide(L)'
;MKIHIAISVKDINTSIKEYNKFLNCNPVLVVENEYALLRTKELNLSLRKTYDSPGVIRHLGFESKKHKGFNSFEDSNGVLWELFDKKAQAKEINELWDDANYHP
;
A
#
# COMPACT_ATOMS: atom_id res chain seq x y z
N MET A 1 12.40 7.60 -5.99
CA MET A 1 11.65 6.80 -5.01
C MET A 1 10.19 7.21 -4.95
N LYS A 2 9.34 6.36 -4.43
CA LYS A 2 7.92 6.68 -4.24
C LYS A 2 7.61 6.80 -2.75
N ILE A 3 6.79 7.77 -2.39
CA ILE A 3 6.26 7.84 -1.04
C ILE A 3 5.19 6.77 -0.89
N HIS A 4 5.26 6.00 0.18
CA HIS A 4 4.30 4.95 0.49
C HIS A 4 3.38 5.40 1.62
N ILE A 5 2.08 5.25 1.39
CA ILE A 5 1.04 5.52 2.40
C ILE A 5 0.13 4.29 2.44
N ALA A 6 -0.06 3.73 3.63
CA ALA A 6 -1.00 2.64 3.86
C ALA A 6 -2.17 3.15 4.69
N ILE A 7 -3.37 3.03 4.15
CA ILE A 7 -4.61 3.55 4.76
C ILE A 7 -5.59 2.42 4.99
N SER A 8 -6.21 2.43 6.18
CA SER A 8 -7.37 1.59 6.48
C SER A 8 -8.60 2.20 5.83
N VAL A 9 -9.37 1.41 5.09
CA VAL A 9 -10.57 1.89 4.39
C VAL A 9 -11.80 1.08 4.79
N LYS A 10 -12.96 1.70 4.66
CA LYS A 10 -14.25 1.06 4.94
C LYS A 10 -14.65 0.11 3.82
N ASP A 11 -14.48 0.56 2.58
CA ASP A 11 -14.89 -0.18 1.38
C ASP A 11 -13.86 0.02 0.27
N ILE A 12 -13.32 -1.09 -0.23
CA ILE A 12 -12.26 -1.06 -1.23
C ILE A 12 -12.74 -0.41 -2.53
N ASN A 13 -13.87 -0.85 -3.07
CA ASN A 13 -14.35 -0.36 -4.37
C ASN A 13 -14.69 1.13 -4.35
N THR A 14 -15.36 1.59 -3.30
CA THR A 14 -15.66 3.01 -3.14
C THR A 14 -14.38 3.84 -3.04
N SER A 15 -13.41 3.36 -2.27
CA SER A 15 -12.14 4.05 -2.08
C SER A 15 -11.34 4.13 -3.38
N ILE A 16 -11.31 3.06 -4.17
CA ILE A 16 -10.67 3.06 -5.49
C ILE A 16 -11.25 4.17 -6.38
N LYS A 17 -12.56 4.28 -6.43
CA LYS A 17 -13.25 5.30 -7.24
C LYS A 17 -12.90 6.72 -6.79
N GLU A 18 -12.89 6.95 -5.48
CA GLU A 18 -12.55 8.26 -4.91
C GLU A 18 -11.11 8.64 -5.21
N TYR A 19 -10.16 7.75 -4.94
CA TYR A 19 -8.74 8.03 -5.17
C TYR A 19 -8.40 8.14 -6.67
N ASN A 20 -9.08 7.38 -7.52
CA ASN A 20 -8.90 7.49 -8.97
C ASN A 20 -9.19 8.92 -9.47
N LYS A 21 -10.18 9.59 -8.88
CA LYS A 21 -10.57 10.94 -9.30
C LYS A 21 -9.44 11.95 -9.16
N PHE A 22 -8.67 11.90 -8.05
CA PHE A 22 -7.58 12.87 -7.88
C PHE A 22 -6.21 12.34 -8.28
N LEU A 23 -5.99 11.07 -8.28
CA LEU A 23 -4.70 10.50 -8.69
C LEU A 23 -4.65 10.19 -10.19
N ASN A 24 -5.82 10.13 -10.83
CA ASN A 24 -5.94 9.67 -12.21
C ASN A 24 -5.18 8.36 -12.43
N CYS A 25 -5.42 7.40 -11.56
CA CYS A 25 -4.66 6.17 -11.47
C CYS A 25 -5.57 4.99 -11.15
N ASN A 26 -5.56 3.99 -12.01
CA ASN A 26 -6.24 2.73 -11.73
C ASN A 26 -5.36 1.86 -10.82
N PRO A 27 -5.95 1.01 -9.98
CA PRO A 27 -5.14 0.11 -9.16
C PRO A 27 -4.35 -0.87 -10.05
N VAL A 28 -3.12 -1.17 -9.63
CA VAL A 28 -2.29 -2.19 -10.28
C VAL A 28 -2.63 -3.58 -9.75
N LEU A 29 -3.31 -3.65 -8.62
CA LEU A 29 -3.75 -4.89 -8.00
C LEU A 29 -4.99 -4.62 -7.16
N VAL A 30 -5.96 -5.52 -7.24
CA VAL A 30 -7.12 -5.55 -6.34
C VAL A 30 -7.30 -6.98 -5.84
N VAL A 31 -7.36 -7.13 -4.53
CA VAL A 31 -7.86 -8.34 -3.89
C VAL A 31 -9.25 -8.01 -3.41
N GLU A 32 -10.25 -8.64 -4.00
CA GLU A 32 -11.66 -8.27 -3.82
C GLU A 32 -12.04 -8.17 -2.35
N ASN A 33 -12.62 -7.03 -1.97
CA ASN A 33 -13.07 -6.71 -0.61
C ASN A 33 -11.96 -6.63 0.46
N GLU A 34 -10.69 -6.78 0.08
CA GLU A 34 -9.59 -6.88 1.04
C GLU A 34 -8.54 -5.79 0.87
N TYR A 35 -8.09 -5.54 -0.36
CA TYR A 35 -6.89 -4.77 -0.60
C TYR A 35 -6.88 -4.16 -1.99
N ALA A 36 -6.24 -3.01 -2.14
CA ALA A 36 -5.92 -2.44 -3.45
C ALA A 36 -4.60 -1.68 -3.38
N LEU A 37 -3.84 -1.74 -4.45
CA LEU A 37 -2.59 -1.00 -4.57
C LEU A 37 -2.68 -0.06 -5.76
N LEU A 38 -2.53 1.24 -5.49
CA LEU A 38 -2.47 2.27 -6.51
C LEU A 38 -1.05 2.82 -6.57
N ARG A 39 -0.51 2.97 -7.77
CA ARG A 39 0.86 3.45 -7.96
C ARG A 39 0.88 4.52 -9.02
N THR A 40 1.43 5.68 -8.67
CA THR A 40 1.79 6.75 -9.61
C THR A 40 3.31 6.85 -9.69
N LYS A 41 3.83 7.83 -10.40
CA LYS A 41 5.27 8.08 -10.46
C LYS A 41 5.85 8.38 -9.07
N GLU A 42 5.12 9.10 -8.23
CA GLU A 42 5.61 9.59 -6.94
C GLU A 42 5.03 8.83 -5.74
N LEU A 43 3.93 8.09 -5.93
CA LEU A 43 3.13 7.55 -4.84
C LEU A 43 2.91 6.05 -4.96
N ASN A 44 3.02 5.36 -3.82
CA ASN A 44 2.60 3.98 -3.64
C ASN A 44 1.55 4.01 -2.53
N LEU A 45 0.27 3.88 -2.90
CA LEU A 45 -0.85 3.95 -1.98
C LEU A 45 -1.50 2.60 -1.82
N SER A 46 -1.45 2.02 -0.62
CA SER A 46 -2.15 0.78 -0.34
C SER A 46 -3.40 1.04 0.50
N LEU A 47 -4.49 0.45 0.05
CA LEU A 47 -5.79 0.51 0.70
C LEU A 47 -6.10 -0.86 1.25
N ARG A 48 -6.39 -0.96 2.53
CA ARG A 48 -6.69 -2.23 3.16
C ARG A 48 -7.91 -2.11 4.08
N LYS A 49 -8.82 -3.08 3.94
CA LYS A 49 -9.93 -3.21 4.86
C LYS A 49 -9.41 -3.94 6.10
N THR A 50 -9.40 -3.26 7.24
CA THR A 50 -8.90 -3.79 8.50
C THR A 50 -9.91 -3.57 9.61
N TYR A 51 -9.57 -4.00 10.82
CA TYR A 51 -10.36 -3.69 12.02
C TYR A 51 -10.10 -2.27 12.54
N ASP A 52 -9.10 -1.57 12.01
CA ASP A 52 -8.88 -0.17 12.34
C ASP A 52 -10.01 0.71 11.80
N SER A 53 -10.20 1.86 12.42
CA SER A 53 -11.18 2.83 11.93
C SER A 53 -10.81 3.27 10.51
N PRO A 54 -11.81 3.45 9.63
CA PRO A 54 -11.54 3.98 8.29
C PRO A 54 -10.81 5.32 8.35
N GLY A 55 -9.83 5.51 7.45
CA GLY A 55 -9.02 6.71 7.38
C GLY A 55 -7.78 6.70 8.25
N VAL A 56 -7.59 5.69 9.09
CA VAL A 56 -6.36 5.56 9.87
C VAL A 56 -5.18 5.29 8.93
N ILE A 57 -4.13 6.09 9.08
CA ILE A 57 -2.86 5.86 8.38
C ILE A 57 -2.15 4.74 9.13
N ARG A 58 -2.04 3.58 8.50
CA ARG A 58 -1.45 2.40 9.14
C ARG A 58 0.07 2.53 9.24
N HIS A 59 0.69 3.05 8.22
CA HIS A 59 2.12 3.38 8.20
C HIS A 59 2.44 4.25 7.00
N LEU A 60 3.60 4.88 7.07
CA LEU A 60 4.22 5.63 5.99
C LEU A 60 5.46 4.86 5.53
N GLY A 61 6.05 5.25 4.42
CA GLY A 61 7.27 4.60 3.98
C GLY A 61 7.79 5.13 2.66
N PHE A 62 8.77 4.40 2.12
CA PHE A 62 9.36 4.72 0.84
C PHE A 62 9.63 3.43 0.06
N GLU A 63 9.18 3.43 -1.18
CA GLU A 63 9.58 2.41 -2.15
C GLU A 63 10.78 2.94 -2.94
N SER A 64 11.88 2.21 -2.93
CA SER A 64 13.08 2.61 -3.66
C SER A 64 13.87 1.38 -4.09
N LYS A 65 14.49 1.45 -5.27
CA LYS A 65 15.42 0.40 -5.73
C LYS A 65 16.65 0.26 -4.83
N LYS A 66 16.95 1.28 -4.02
CA LYS A 66 18.07 1.26 -3.06
C LYS A 66 17.79 0.41 -1.83
N HIS A 67 16.51 0.21 -1.49
CA HIS A 67 16.11 -0.63 -0.37
C HIS A 67 15.95 -2.06 -0.87
N LYS A 68 16.82 -2.95 -0.40
CA LYS A 68 16.69 -4.37 -0.75
C LYS A 68 15.93 -5.06 0.37
N GLY A 69 14.82 -5.68 0.01
CA GLY A 69 13.96 -6.33 0.97
C GLY A 69 13.02 -5.34 1.66
N PHE A 70 12.57 -5.71 2.83
CA PHE A 70 11.53 -5.01 3.59
C PHE A 70 12.06 -4.70 4.98
N ASN A 71 12.15 -3.43 5.33
CA ASN A 71 12.60 -2.98 6.63
C ASN A 71 11.57 -2.04 7.24
N SER A 72 11.37 -2.11 8.54
CA SER A 72 10.46 -1.20 9.24
C SER A 72 11.11 -0.66 10.50
N PHE A 73 10.74 0.55 10.88
CA PHE A 73 11.17 1.14 12.13
C PHE A 73 10.12 2.15 12.61
N GLU A 74 10.07 2.34 13.92
CA GLU A 74 9.22 3.34 14.54
C GLU A 74 10.06 4.53 14.93
N ASP A 75 9.64 5.74 14.52
CA ASP A 75 10.38 6.95 14.87
C ASP A 75 10.05 7.42 16.29
N SER A 76 10.70 8.52 16.71
CA SER A 76 10.52 9.06 18.08
C SER A 76 9.10 9.59 18.34
N ASN A 77 8.30 9.78 17.28
CA ASN A 77 6.91 10.24 17.41
C ASN A 77 5.90 9.08 17.41
N GLY A 78 6.38 7.84 17.31
CA GLY A 78 5.52 6.67 17.22
C GLY A 78 5.00 6.37 15.84
N VAL A 79 5.55 7.00 14.79
CA VAL A 79 5.16 6.73 13.41
C VAL A 79 5.93 5.53 12.88
N LEU A 80 5.20 4.55 12.36
CA LEU A 80 5.81 3.39 11.73
C LEU A 80 6.17 3.73 10.28
N TRP A 81 7.44 3.52 9.93
CA TRP A 81 7.97 3.70 8.59
C TRP A 81 8.40 2.37 8.00
N GLU A 82 8.07 2.15 6.73
CA GLU A 82 8.48 0.96 5.99
C GLU A 82 9.35 1.37 4.80
N LEU A 83 10.47 0.68 4.64
CA LEU A 83 11.41 0.90 3.55
C LEU A 83 11.50 -0.41 2.77
N PHE A 84 11.20 -0.36 1.48
CA PHE A 84 11.15 -1.59 0.69
C PHE A 84 11.41 -1.33 -0.79
N ASP A 85 11.73 -2.40 -1.50
CA ASP A 85 11.72 -2.39 -2.95
C ASP A 85 10.42 -3.00 -3.47
N LYS A 86 10.20 -2.84 -4.74
CA LYS A 86 9.00 -3.30 -5.44
C LYS A 86 8.76 -4.80 -5.28
N LYS A 87 9.83 -5.59 -5.34
CA LYS A 87 9.76 -7.05 -5.23
C LYS A 87 9.38 -7.49 -3.82
N ALA A 88 9.90 -6.82 -2.81
CA ALA A 88 9.59 -7.14 -1.41
C ALA A 88 8.11 -6.87 -1.10
N GLN A 89 7.55 -5.79 -1.63
CA GLN A 89 6.12 -5.51 -1.48
C GLN A 89 5.27 -6.58 -2.16
N ALA A 90 5.62 -6.97 -3.39
CA ALA A 90 4.91 -8.00 -4.11
C ALA A 90 4.93 -9.34 -3.36
N LYS A 91 6.09 -9.69 -2.80
CA LYS A 91 6.23 -10.91 -1.99
C LYS A 91 5.30 -10.89 -0.78
N GLU A 92 5.26 -9.78 -0.05
CA GLU A 92 4.38 -9.62 1.11
C GLU A 92 2.91 -9.75 0.72
N ILE A 93 2.49 -9.10 -0.36
CA ILE A 93 1.11 -9.16 -0.85
C ILE A 93 0.73 -10.61 -1.19
N ASN A 94 1.60 -11.32 -1.90
CA ASN A 94 1.35 -12.70 -2.30
C ASN A 94 1.36 -13.67 -1.12
N GLU A 95 2.08 -13.36 -0.05
CA GLU A 95 2.05 -14.14 1.19
C GLU A 95 0.76 -13.91 1.99
N LEU A 96 0.21 -12.69 1.97
CA LEU A 96 -1.03 -12.36 2.66
C LEU A 96 -2.26 -12.89 1.92
N TRP A 97 -2.23 -12.90 0.59
CA TRP A 97 -3.35 -13.32 -0.25
C TRP A 97 -2.84 -14.23 -1.36
N ASP A 98 -3.03 -15.53 -1.20
CA ASP A 98 -2.52 -16.56 -2.11
C ASP A 98 -2.98 -16.36 -3.56
N ASP A 99 -4.20 -15.85 -3.73
CA ASP A 99 -4.80 -15.64 -5.06
C ASP A 99 -4.47 -14.28 -5.69
N ALA A 100 -3.71 -13.43 -4.99
CA ALA A 100 -3.33 -12.13 -5.52
C ALA A 100 -2.48 -12.26 -6.77
N ASN A 101 -1.52 -13.17 -6.75
CA ASN A 101 -0.64 -13.47 -7.89
C ASN A 101 -0.06 -12.22 -8.54
N TYR A 102 0.48 -11.32 -7.72
CA TYR A 102 0.97 -10.02 -8.13
C TYR A 102 2.45 -10.10 -8.56
N HIS A 103 2.71 -9.75 -9.82
CA HIS A 103 4.04 -9.72 -10.42
C HIS A 103 4.25 -8.36 -11.08
N PRO A 104 4.80 -7.39 -10.36
CA PRO A 104 5.01 -6.04 -10.89
C PRO A 104 6.08 -5.96 -11.96
#